data_f15a03bcfca73a16f726f8825449e2c0
#
_entry.id   f15a03bcfca73a16f726f8825449e2c0
#
_cell.length_a   1.000
_cell.length_b   1.000
_cell.length_c   1.000
_cell.angle_alpha   90.00
_cell.angle_beta   90.00
_cell.angle_gamma   90.00
#
_symmetry.space_group_name_H-M   'P 1'
#
loop_
_entity.id
_entity.type
_entity.pdbx_description
1 polymer ?
#
loop_
_entity_poly.entity_id
_entity_poly.type
_entity_poly.pdbx_seq_one_letter_code
_entity_poly.pdbx_strand_id
1 'polypeptide(L)'
;MEQMTKFRIKKLNIRKIKNLSVKKSETKTPVKPSTSKIHEVSSENKMKSNDKNSSLSESNSPPKRKLLNDSDSEFKPNKKQSKKVNKANSPKDDEKSSPRKRKCNLWAEVYLEAEEKWICVDVASCKLLCVKELYNNATHPITYIVAWNNDLSLKDVTRRYVPKWNTITRKLRAEPEWWDATLKPWLGKKTVRDRQEDEELYRSQLEQPLPASIQEFKNHPLYALKRHLLKFEAIYPPDAPTLGFIKGEPVYARECVHTLHSRDIWLKEAKTVRLGEKPYKIVKSRPKYDKLSGTKLPDAPLEIFGPWQVEDYDPPQAENGIVPRNAYGNVDLFKPCMLPKGTVCLQLPGLLRIARKLQIDCVAAVVGFEFKKGFSVPMYGGFVVCEEFKDTLIAA
;
A
#
# COMPACT_ATOMS: atom_id res chain seq x y z
N MET A 1 8.47 33.60 -39.61
CA MET A 1 7.89 33.05 -38.34
C MET A 1 8.86 32.00 -37.82
N GLU A 2 9.63 32.39 -36.85
CA GLU A 2 10.58 31.48 -36.20
C GLU A 2 9.80 30.41 -35.44
N GLN A 3 9.91 29.16 -35.91
CA GLN A 3 9.43 27.99 -35.14
C GLN A 3 10.35 27.84 -33.95
N MET A 4 9.90 28.29 -32.77
CA MET A 4 10.58 28.03 -31.53
C MET A 4 10.42 26.54 -31.22
N THR A 5 11.44 25.75 -31.56
CA THR A 5 11.59 24.35 -31.12
C THR A 5 11.72 24.32 -29.61
N LYS A 6 10.74 23.72 -28.92
CA LYS A 6 10.77 23.58 -27.46
C LYS A 6 11.68 22.41 -27.09
N PHE A 7 12.79 22.71 -26.43
CA PHE A 7 13.72 21.71 -25.91
C PHE A 7 13.33 21.29 -24.49
N ARG A 8 13.43 20.00 -24.21
CA ARG A 8 13.21 19.41 -22.91
C ARG A 8 14.53 18.79 -22.40
N ILE A 9 15.07 19.30 -21.29
CA ILE A 9 16.31 18.80 -20.69
C ILE A 9 16.00 17.86 -19.53
N LYS A 10 16.62 16.69 -19.52
CA LYS A 10 16.35 15.60 -18.58
C LYS A 10 17.54 15.29 -17.68
N LYS A 11 17.38 15.41 -16.39
CA LYS A 11 18.02 14.62 -15.33
C LYS A 11 17.66 15.05 -13.91
N LEU A 12 17.35 14.10 -13.05
CA LEU A 12 17.59 14.26 -11.60
C LEU A 12 17.81 12.95 -10.88
N ASN A 13 18.85 12.92 -10.04
CA ASN A 13 19.07 11.87 -9.07
C ASN A 13 18.16 12.18 -7.87
N ILE A 14 17.36 11.22 -7.39
CA ILE A 14 16.37 11.35 -6.30
C ILE A 14 16.93 12.04 -5.06
N ARG A 15 18.24 11.88 -4.80
CA ARG A 15 18.91 12.57 -3.69
C ARG A 15 18.85 14.11 -3.80
N LYS A 16 18.85 14.67 -5.02
CA LYS A 16 18.72 16.12 -5.22
C LYS A 16 17.30 16.63 -5.03
N ILE A 17 16.29 15.85 -5.39
CA ILE A 17 14.87 16.23 -5.16
C ILE A 17 14.57 16.29 -3.67
N LYS A 18 15.06 15.32 -2.86
CA LYS A 18 14.90 15.37 -1.38
C LYS A 18 15.52 16.63 -0.77
N ASN A 19 16.69 17.03 -1.25
CA ASN A 19 17.36 18.23 -0.73
C ASN A 19 16.69 19.56 -1.15
N LEU A 20 15.96 19.55 -2.28
CA LEU A 20 15.21 20.75 -2.72
C LEU A 20 13.88 20.91 -1.95
N SER A 21 13.20 19.81 -1.63
CA SER A 21 11.97 19.86 -0.83
C SER A 21 12.24 20.29 0.62
N VAL A 22 13.36 19.87 1.21
CA VAL A 22 13.76 20.26 2.56
C VAL A 22 14.14 21.74 2.65
N LYS A 23 14.77 22.32 1.62
CA LYS A 23 15.13 23.75 1.64
C LYS A 23 13.96 24.71 1.50
N LYS A 24 12.81 24.27 1.01
CA LYS A 24 11.60 25.12 0.88
C LYS A 24 10.73 25.16 2.14
N SER A 25 10.94 24.24 3.11
CA SER A 25 10.19 24.22 4.36
C SER A 25 10.78 25.10 5.47
N GLU A 26 11.96 25.73 5.25
CA GLU A 26 12.66 26.52 6.27
C GLU A 26 12.37 28.03 6.24
N THR A 27 11.48 28.52 5.40
CA THR A 27 11.07 29.92 5.41
C THR A 27 9.70 30.10 6.06
N LYS A 28 9.60 29.88 7.37
CA LYS A 28 8.53 30.43 8.20
C LYS A 28 9.14 31.21 9.33
N THR A 29 9.00 32.52 9.24
CA THR A 29 9.24 33.49 10.32
C THR A 29 8.37 33.16 11.54
N PRO A 30 8.90 33.25 12.74
CA PRO A 30 8.13 32.98 13.95
C PRO A 30 7.25 34.17 14.33
N VAL A 31 5.96 33.94 14.33
CA VAL A 31 5.03 34.85 15.02
C VAL A 31 5.00 34.43 16.48
N LYS A 32 5.38 35.36 17.37
CA LYS A 32 5.32 35.22 18.82
C LYS A 32 3.86 35.17 19.29
N PRO A 33 3.48 34.26 20.18
CA PRO A 33 2.25 34.41 20.93
C PRO A 33 2.51 35.16 22.23
N SER A 34 1.64 36.08 22.50
CA SER A 34 1.55 36.88 23.74
C SER A 34 1.11 36.00 24.92
N THR A 35 1.78 36.21 26.03
CA THR A 35 1.52 35.66 27.35
C THR A 35 0.18 36.13 27.94
N SER A 36 -0.61 35.19 28.48
CA SER A 36 -1.51 35.50 29.60
C SER A 36 -1.37 34.41 30.67
N LYS A 37 -0.94 34.85 31.83
CA LYS A 37 -0.84 34.07 33.08
C LYS A 37 -2.22 33.81 33.65
N ILE A 38 -2.48 32.60 34.13
CA ILE A 38 -3.43 32.35 35.21
C ILE A 38 -2.92 31.22 36.11
N HIS A 39 -3.10 31.41 37.39
CA HIS A 39 -2.62 30.87 38.64
C HIS A 39 -2.67 29.33 38.83
N GLU A 40 -1.66 28.90 39.58
CA GLU A 40 -1.58 27.66 40.36
C GLU A 40 -2.65 27.59 41.45
N VAL A 41 -3.17 26.41 41.71
CA VAL A 41 -3.62 25.96 43.05
C VAL A 41 -3.18 24.52 43.26
N SER A 42 -2.29 24.36 44.20
CA SER A 42 -1.81 23.12 44.79
C SER A 42 -2.83 22.51 45.75
N SER A 43 -2.91 21.19 45.78
CA SER A 43 -3.21 20.48 47.04
C SER A 43 -2.65 19.08 47.03
N GLU A 44 -1.69 18.89 47.90
CA GLU A 44 -1.15 17.63 48.39
C GLU A 44 -2.24 16.82 49.14
N ASN A 45 -2.17 15.52 49.07
CA ASN A 45 -2.44 14.67 50.24
C ASN A 45 -1.71 13.34 50.15
N LYS A 46 -0.78 13.20 51.09
CA LYS A 46 -0.14 11.96 51.49
C LYS A 46 -1.13 11.08 52.27
N MET A 47 -1.04 9.75 52.11
CA MET A 47 -1.16 8.85 53.24
C MET A 47 -0.34 7.56 53.04
N LYS A 48 0.45 7.26 54.05
CA LYS A 48 1.31 6.10 54.28
C LYS A 48 0.51 4.98 54.93
N SER A 49 0.98 3.72 54.73
CA SER A 49 1.26 2.72 55.77
C SER A 49 1.70 1.42 55.05
N ASN A 50 2.91 0.88 55.23
CA ASN A 50 3.41 -0.06 56.23
C ASN A 50 2.55 -1.32 56.27
N ASP A 51 3.07 -2.52 56.15
CA ASP A 51 4.16 -3.25 56.81
C ASP A 51 4.48 -4.60 56.12
N LYS A 52 5.74 -4.93 56.02
CA LYS A 52 6.59 -6.02 56.51
C LYS A 52 6.35 -7.48 56.17
N ASN A 53 7.48 -8.07 55.80
CA ASN A 53 8.07 -9.40 56.07
C ASN A 53 7.54 -10.58 55.25
N SER A 54 8.37 -11.44 54.69
CA SER A 54 9.70 -11.98 55.00
C SER A 54 10.19 -12.90 53.89
N SER A 55 11.47 -12.78 53.58
CA SER A 55 12.47 -13.82 53.26
C SER A 55 12.06 -15.19 52.64
N LEU A 56 12.67 -15.56 51.53
CA LEU A 56 13.75 -16.54 51.35
C LEU A 56 13.87 -16.92 49.86
N SER A 57 15.08 -16.74 49.39
CA SER A 57 15.86 -17.45 48.38
C SER A 57 15.19 -18.55 47.55
N GLU A 58 15.31 -18.47 46.21
CA GLU A 58 16.18 -19.34 45.46
C GLU A 58 16.15 -18.99 43.95
N SER A 59 17.34 -19.00 43.42
CA SER A 59 17.70 -18.81 42.01
C SER A 59 17.08 -19.88 41.13
N ASN A 60 16.43 -19.46 40.03
CA ASN A 60 16.42 -20.25 38.80
C ASN A 60 16.01 -19.41 37.61
N SER A 61 16.99 -19.15 36.77
CA SER A 61 16.80 -18.52 35.44
C SER A 61 16.05 -19.48 34.52
N PRO A 62 14.99 -19.09 33.85
CA PRO A 62 14.38 -19.92 32.82
C PRO A 62 15.16 -19.83 31.51
N PRO A 63 15.21 -20.92 30.73
CA PRO A 63 16.00 -20.99 29.49
C PRO A 63 15.47 -20.10 28.39
N LYS A 64 16.39 -19.47 27.68
CA LYS A 64 16.13 -18.68 26.47
C LYS A 64 15.35 -19.50 25.43
N ARG A 65 14.09 -19.21 25.21
CA ARG A 65 13.31 -19.73 24.10
C ARG A 65 13.78 -19.09 22.81
N LYS A 66 14.30 -19.91 21.90
CA LYS A 66 14.51 -19.58 20.50
C LYS A 66 13.15 -19.27 19.87
N LEU A 67 12.94 -18.03 19.46
CA LEU A 67 11.88 -17.65 18.56
C LEU A 67 12.22 -18.19 17.17
N LEU A 68 11.50 -19.17 16.72
CA LEU A 68 11.43 -19.57 15.32
C LEU A 68 10.63 -18.49 14.58
N ASN A 69 11.33 -17.59 13.93
CA ASN A 69 10.75 -16.73 12.91
C ASN A 69 10.57 -17.55 11.64
N ASP A 70 9.32 -17.80 11.30
CA ASP A 70 8.95 -18.35 10.00
C ASP A 70 8.92 -17.24 8.96
N SER A 71 9.72 -17.48 7.93
CA SER A 71 9.63 -17.00 6.56
C SER A 71 9.45 -15.50 6.27
N ASP A 72 10.58 -14.81 6.29
CA ASP A 72 10.90 -13.87 5.22
C ASP A 72 12.25 -14.26 4.64
N SER A 73 12.26 -14.66 3.36
CA SER A 73 13.46 -15.04 2.64
C SER A 73 14.32 -13.80 2.40
N GLU A 74 15.14 -13.50 3.36
CA GLU A 74 16.21 -12.52 3.26
C GLU A 74 17.28 -13.03 2.28
N PHE A 75 17.45 -12.32 1.20
CA PHE A 75 18.52 -12.50 0.24
C PHE A 75 19.86 -12.18 0.92
N LYS A 76 20.58 -13.20 1.38
CA LYS A 76 21.98 -13.06 1.85
C LYS A 76 22.93 -13.13 0.65
N PRO A 77 23.76 -12.11 0.42
CA PRO A 77 24.79 -12.21 -0.60
C PRO A 77 25.87 -13.20 -0.16
N ASN A 78 26.15 -14.18 -1.00
CA ASN A 78 27.22 -15.15 -0.83
C ASN A 78 28.58 -14.43 -0.73
N LYS A 79 29.21 -14.47 0.45
CA LYS A 79 30.61 -14.12 0.63
C LYS A 79 31.49 -15.20 -0.05
N LYS A 80 32.01 -14.87 -1.21
CA LYS A 80 33.11 -15.67 -1.81
C LYS A 80 34.35 -15.56 -0.93
N GLN A 81 34.80 -16.71 -0.46
CA GLN A 81 36.08 -16.86 0.24
C GLN A 81 37.22 -16.40 -0.66
N SER A 82 37.99 -15.44 -0.19
CA SER A 82 39.23 -15.01 -0.82
C SER A 82 40.32 -16.05 -0.56
N LYS A 83 40.77 -16.75 -1.61
CA LYS A 83 42.00 -17.52 -1.58
C LYS A 83 43.18 -16.54 -1.57
N LYS A 84 44.01 -16.60 -0.53
CA LYS A 84 45.31 -15.97 -0.48
C LYS A 84 46.19 -16.60 -1.57
N VAL A 85 46.73 -15.79 -2.47
CA VAL A 85 47.84 -16.16 -3.34
C VAL A 85 48.96 -15.16 -3.11
N ASN A 86 50.14 -15.73 -2.92
CA ASN A 86 51.39 -15.08 -2.53
C ASN A 86 51.92 -14.10 -3.58
N LYS A 87 52.58 -13.06 -3.08
CA LYS A 87 53.40 -12.11 -3.81
C LYS A 87 54.56 -12.81 -4.52
N ALA A 88 54.78 -12.48 -5.80
CA ALA A 88 56.10 -12.42 -6.41
C ALA A 88 56.16 -11.24 -7.37
N ASN A 89 57.22 -10.49 -7.27
CA ASN A 89 57.56 -9.24 -7.94
C ASN A 89 57.76 -9.39 -9.45
N SER A 90 57.31 -8.41 -10.23
CA SER A 90 58.22 -7.57 -11.07
C SER A 90 57.40 -6.70 -12.03
N PRO A 91 57.97 -5.57 -12.47
CA PRO A 91 57.22 -4.55 -13.18
C PRO A 91 57.31 -4.76 -14.69
N LYS A 92 56.24 -4.42 -15.39
CA LYS A 92 56.32 -3.81 -16.73
C LYS A 92 54.90 -3.58 -17.34
N ASP A 93 54.75 -2.34 -17.73
CA ASP A 93 54.37 -1.87 -19.04
C ASP A 93 52.86 -1.83 -19.39
N ASP A 94 52.38 -0.60 -19.52
CA ASP A 94 51.43 -0.10 -20.51
C ASP A 94 50.15 -0.92 -20.76
N GLU A 95 49.31 -1.03 -19.76
CA GLU A 95 47.92 -1.23 -20.04
C GLU A 95 47.31 0.08 -20.57
N LYS A 96 47.13 0.13 -21.90
CA LYS A 96 46.24 1.04 -22.57
C LYS A 96 44.89 0.95 -21.86
N SER A 97 44.65 1.86 -20.91
CA SER A 97 43.35 2.04 -20.27
C SER A 97 42.36 2.33 -21.40
N SER A 98 41.52 1.34 -21.72
CA SER A 98 40.40 1.57 -22.61
C SER A 98 39.63 2.77 -22.05
N PRO A 99 39.27 3.77 -22.86
CA PRO A 99 38.65 4.99 -22.38
C PRO A 99 37.39 4.59 -21.64
N ARG A 100 37.35 4.85 -20.33
CA ARG A 100 36.14 4.62 -19.48
C ARG A 100 35.00 5.35 -20.17
N LYS A 101 34.06 4.61 -20.77
CA LYS A 101 32.88 5.18 -21.43
C LYS A 101 32.22 6.13 -20.43
N ARG A 102 32.21 7.42 -20.77
CA ARG A 102 31.56 8.44 -19.92
C ARG A 102 30.08 8.08 -19.82
N LYS A 103 29.61 7.86 -18.62
CA LYS A 103 28.18 7.61 -18.39
C LYS A 103 27.40 8.89 -18.70
N CYS A 104 26.55 8.85 -19.70
CA CYS A 104 25.68 9.97 -20.06
C CYS A 104 24.34 9.81 -19.32
N ASN A 105 24.03 10.76 -18.44
CA ASN A 105 22.79 10.78 -17.72
C ASN A 105 21.95 12.03 -18.02
N LEU A 106 22.31 12.78 -19.05
CA LEU A 106 21.63 13.99 -19.48
C LEU A 106 21.51 13.98 -20.98
N TRP A 107 20.32 14.21 -21.48
CA TRP A 107 20.02 14.34 -22.91
C TRP A 107 18.84 15.30 -23.10
N ALA A 108 18.59 15.72 -24.35
CA ALA A 108 17.46 16.55 -24.70
C ALA A 108 16.31 15.72 -25.30
N GLU A 109 15.08 16.25 -25.22
CA GLU A 109 13.94 15.81 -26.01
C GLU A 109 13.40 16.96 -26.81
N VAL A 110 13.05 16.68 -28.04
CA VAL A 110 12.45 17.63 -28.98
C VAL A 110 11.09 17.10 -29.40
N TYR A 111 10.11 17.96 -29.40
CA TYR A 111 8.78 17.62 -29.91
C TYR A 111 8.75 17.89 -31.43
N LEU A 112 8.42 16.88 -32.21
CA LEU A 112 8.17 16.98 -33.63
C LEU A 112 6.68 17.24 -33.87
N GLU A 113 6.32 18.42 -34.35
CA GLU A 113 4.92 18.80 -34.56
C GLU A 113 4.28 17.99 -35.70
N ALA A 114 5.06 17.64 -36.73
CA ALA A 114 4.57 16.86 -37.86
C ALA A 114 4.19 15.43 -37.52
N GLU A 115 4.86 14.83 -36.50
CA GLU A 115 4.64 13.46 -36.06
C GLU A 115 3.91 13.40 -34.70
N GLU A 116 3.62 14.56 -34.10
CA GLU A 116 3.03 14.73 -32.76
C GLU A 116 3.76 13.91 -31.68
N LYS A 117 5.10 13.81 -31.80
CA LYS A 117 5.90 12.87 -31.03
C LYS A 117 7.13 13.50 -30.41
N TRP A 118 7.48 13.06 -29.19
CA TRP A 118 8.72 13.42 -28.55
C TRP A 118 9.86 12.47 -29.00
N ILE A 119 10.95 13.04 -29.50
CA ILE A 119 12.18 12.32 -29.85
C ILE A 119 13.31 12.66 -28.88
N CYS A 120 14.15 11.67 -28.57
CA CYS A 120 15.37 11.90 -27.79
C CYS A 120 16.52 12.33 -28.68
N VAL A 121 17.34 13.23 -28.16
CA VAL A 121 18.54 13.77 -28.80
C VAL A 121 19.70 13.63 -27.82
N ASP A 122 20.71 12.85 -28.19
CA ASP A 122 22.00 12.85 -27.49
C ASP A 122 22.87 13.97 -28.09
N VAL A 123 22.91 15.09 -27.36
CA VAL A 123 23.64 16.28 -27.83
C VAL A 123 25.15 16.02 -27.89
N ALA A 124 25.68 15.16 -27.02
CA ALA A 124 27.12 14.89 -26.96
C ALA A 124 27.62 14.05 -28.14
N SER A 125 26.79 13.10 -28.62
CA SER A 125 27.12 12.24 -29.76
C SER A 125 26.39 12.63 -31.06
N CYS A 126 25.60 13.72 -31.05
CA CYS A 126 24.80 14.21 -32.19
C CYS A 126 23.89 13.12 -32.79
N LYS A 127 23.27 12.29 -31.93
CA LYS A 127 22.39 11.20 -32.34
C LYS A 127 20.93 11.47 -32.00
N LEU A 128 20.06 11.13 -32.93
CA LEU A 128 18.61 11.20 -32.78
C LEU A 128 18.02 9.80 -32.53
N LEU A 129 16.86 9.71 -31.88
CA LEU A 129 16.11 8.47 -31.65
C LEU A 129 16.91 7.35 -30.97
N CYS A 130 17.95 7.68 -30.20
CA CYS A 130 18.92 6.77 -29.64
C CYS A 130 18.54 6.22 -28.26
N VAL A 131 17.26 5.90 -28.02
CA VAL A 131 16.71 5.44 -26.73
C VAL A 131 17.53 4.28 -26.12
N LYS A 132 17.88 3.25 -26.93
CA LYS A 132 18.64 2.08 -26.46
C LYS A 132 20.06 2.45 -26.05
N GLU A 133 20.71 3.34 -26.80
CA GLU A 133 22.07 3.80 -26.49
C GLU A 133 22.09 4.65 -25.22
N LEU A 134 21.13 5.56 -25.07
CA LEU A 134 20.96 6.36 -23.86
C LEU A 134 20.72 5.49 -22.63
N TYR A 135 19.88 4.47 -22.75
CA TYR A 135 19.65 3.51 -21.67
C TYR A 135 20.96 2.79 -21.29
N ASN A 136 21.71 2.24 -22.26
CA ASN A 136 22.94 1.49 -22.02
C ASN A 136 24.07 2.35 -21.46
N ASN A 137 24.15 3.62 -21.84
CA ASN A 137 25.19 4.55 -21.41
C ASN A 137 24.88 5.25 -20.09
N ALA A 138 23.64 5.17 -19.62
CA ALA A 138 23.22 5.77 -18.35
C ALA A 138 23.75 4.98 -17.13
N THR A 139 23.67 5.61 -15.96
CA THR A 139 24.04 4.96 -14.71
C THR A 139 22.91 4.04 -14.25
N HIS A 140 23.20 2.75 -14.11
CA HIS A 140 22.26 1.75 -13.60
C HIS A 140 22.35 1.56 -12.08
N PRO A 141 21.25 1.13 -11.40
CA PRO A 141 19.90 0.92 -11.95
C PRO A 141 19.18 2.25 -12.22
N ILE A 142 18.42 2.29 -13.34
CA ILE A 142 17.59 3.44 -13.68
C ILE A 142 16.23 3.24 -13.03
N THR A 143 15.88 4.10 -12.10
CA THR A 143 14.58 4.08 -11.40
C THR A 143 13.66 5.22 -11.82
N TYR A 144 14.24 6.40 -12.08
CA TYR A 144 13.51 7.60 -12.46
C TYR A 144 14.26 8.37 -13.53
N ILE A 145 13.51 8.79 -14.56
CA ILE A 145 13.92 9.77 -15.57
C ILE A 145 12.88 10.86 -15.57
N VAL A 146 13.31 12.06 -15.20
CA VAL A 146 12.43 13.22 -15.09
C VAL A 146 12.79 14.22 -16.18
N ALA A 147 11.80 14.61 -16.96
CA ALA A 147 11.92 15.65 -17.95
C ALA A 147 11.59 17.02 -17.36
N TRP A 148 12.38 18.04 -17.71
CA TRP A 148 12.06 19.42 -17.47
C TRP A 148 11.59 20.09 -18.74
N ASN A 149 10.43 20.71 -18.69
CA ASN A 149 9.90 21.53 -19.74
C ASN A 149 10.53 22.93 -19.71
N ASN A 150 10.34 23.71 -20.77
CA ASN A 150 10.85 25.08 -20.86
C ASN A 150 10.19 26.02 -19.83
N ASP A 151 8.98 25.69 -19.37
CA ASP A 151 8.26 26.39 -18.29
C ASP A 151 8.65 25.92 -16.89
N LEU A 152 9.74 25.13 -16.76
CA LEU A 152 10.24 24.54 -15.54
C LEU A 152 9.31 23.51 -14.88
N SER A 153 8.23 23.11 -15.55
CA SER A 153 7.42 21.99 -15.10
C SER A 153 8.13 20.65 -15.28
N LEU A 154 7.82 19.69 -14.42
CA LEU A 154 8.42 18.37 -14.45
C LEU A 154 7.44 17.32 -14.97
N LYS A 155 7.95 16.32 -15.68
CA LYS A 155 7.21 15.14 -16.10
C LYS A 155 8.06 13.88 -15.92
N ASP A 156 7.46 12.82 -15.38
CA ASP A 156 8.10 11.50 -15.32
C ASP A 156 7.96 10.81 -16.67
N VAL A 157 9.08 10.62 -17.34
CA VAL A 157 9.14 10.00 -18.67
C VAL A 157 9.96 8.71 -18.64
N THR A 158 10.15 8.14 -17.44
CA THR A 158 10.94 6.91 -17.25
C THR A 158 10.48 5.79 -18.17
N ARG A 159 9.18 5.66 -18.39
CA ARG A 159 8.57 4.60 -19.21
C ARG A 159 9.06 4.59 -20.67
N ARG A 160 9.42 5.75 -21.23
CA ARG A 160 9.93 5.88 -22.61
C ARG A 160 11.29 5.21 -22.79
N TYR A 161 12.12 5.24 -21.75
CA TYR A 161 13.52 4.85 -21.85
C TYR A 161 13.83 3.45 -21.32
N VAL A 162 13.04 2.95 -20.36
CA VAL A 162 13.34 1.67 -19.71
C VAL A 162 12.62 0.52 -20.40
N PRO A 163 13.36 -0.48 -20.93
CA PRO A 163 12.73 -1.59 -21.68
C PRO A 163 11.96 -2.56 -20.77
N LYS A 164 12.32 -2.65 -19.49
CA LYS A 164 11.72 -3.60 -18.53
C LYS A 164 10.98 -2.88 -17.41
N TRP A 165 10.07 -1.96 -17.78
CA TRP A 165 9.28 -1.20 -16.82
C TRP A 165 8.48 -2.10 -15.88
N ASN A 166 7.64 -2.99 -16.44
CA ASN A 166 6.70 -3.82 -15.68
C ASN A 166 7.38 -4.84 -14.75
N THR A 167 8.54 -5.36 -15.16
CA THR A 167 9.20 -6.47 -14.47
C THR A 167 10.29 -6.01 -13.50
N ILE A 168 11.02 -4.96 -13.81
CA ILE A 168 12.19 -4.51 -13.03
C ILE A 168 11.98 -3.11 -12.47
N THR A 169 11.87 -2.10 -13.34
CA THR A 169 11.95 -0.69 -12.91
C THR A 169 10.85 -0.32 -11.94
N ARG A 170 9.61 -0.74 -12.19
CA ARG A 170 8.48 -0.46 -11.30
C ARG A 170 8.72 -0.97 -9.87
N LYS A 171 9.37 -2.13 -9.70
CA LYS A 171 9.63 -2.73 -8.38
C LYS A 171 10.74 -2.01 -7.60
N LEU A 172 11.59 -1.26 -8.28
CA LEU A 172 12.67 -0.48 -7.68
C LEU A 172 12.25 0.95 -7.30
N ARG A 173 11.04 1.34 -7.67
CA ARG A 173 10.50 2.68 -7.40
C ARG A 173 9.89 2.75 -6.01
N ALA A 174 9.82 3.97 -5.50
CA ALA A 174 9.02 4.26 -4.30
C ALA A 174 7.53 4.07 -4.61
N GLU A 175 6.74 4.06 -3.56
CA GLU A 175 5.28 3.96 -3.63
C GLU A 175 4.69 5.03 -4.56
N PRO A 176 3.77 4.67 -5.47
CA PRO A 176 3.24 5.61 -6.47
C PRO A 176 2.65 6.88 -5.85
N GLU A 177 1.86 6.74 -4.80
CA GLU A 177 1.22 7.86 -4.10
C GLU A 177 2.24 8.86 -3.55
N TRP A 178 3.32 8.35 -2.96
CA TRP A 178 4.42 9.19 -2.48
C TRP A 178 5.12 9.92 -3.62
N TRP A 179 5.34 9.22 -4.76
CA TRP A 179 5.99 9.83 -5.92
C TRP A 179 5.14 10.92 -6.55
N ASP A 180 3.84 10.67 -6.71
CA ASP A 180 2.89 11.63 -7.27
C ASP A 180 2.76 12.87 -6.36
N ALA A 181 2.68 12.68 -5.05
CA ALA A 181 2.69 13.77 -4.08
C ALA A 181 4.00 14.60 -4.15
N THR A 182 5.14 13.93 -4.38
CA THR A 182 6.45 14.59 -4.50
C THR A 182 6.55 15.43 -5.77
N LEU A 183 5.98 14.97 -6.88
CA LEU A 183 5.98 15.71 -8.16
C LEU A 183 4.93 16.81 -8.22
N LYS A 184 3.82 16.68 -7.49
CA LYS A 184 2.66 17.58 -7.55
C LYS A 184 3.01 19.07 -7.56
N PRO A 185 3.94 19.59 -6.72
CA PRO A 185 4.30 21.01 -6.73
C PRO A 185 4.99 21.49 -8.02
N TRP A 186 5.51 20.57 -8.81
CA TRP A 186 6.31 20.84 -10.01
C TRP A 186 5.58 20.48 -11.31
N LEU A 187 4.39 19.91 -11.21
CA LEU A 187 3.58 19.57 -12.38
C LEU A 187 3.02 20.85 -12.98
N GLY A 188 3.15 20.96 -14.34
CA GLY A 188 2.49 22.00 -15.12
C GLY A 188 1.00 21.71 -15.30
N LYS A 189 0.31 22.65 -15.91
CA LYS A 189 -1.07 22.44 -16.38
C LYS A 189 -1.07 21.34 -17.46
N LYS A 190 -1.94 20.35 -17.32
CA LYS A 190 -2.08 19.28 -18.31
C LYS A 190 -2.63 19.85 -19.61
N THR A 191 -1.81 19.81 -20.66
CA THR A 191 -2.18 20.18 -22.04
C THR A 191 -2.73 18.97 -22.78
N VAL A 192 -3.31 19.20 -23.98
CA VAL A 192 -3.72 18.09 -24.88
C VAL A 192 -2.51 17.23 -25.24
N ARG A 193 -1.38 17.87 -25.51
CA ARG A 193 -0.10 17.24 -25.83
C ARG A 193 0.41 16.32 -24.71
N ASP A 194 0.22 16.72 -23.44
CA ASP A 194 0.59 15.89 -22.29
C ASP A 194 -0.29 14.64 -22.16
N ARG A 195 -1.57 14.75 -22.52
CA ARG A 195 -2.48 13.58 -22.53
C ARG A 195 -2.10 12.58 -23.62
N GLN A 196 -1.82 13.06 -24.83
CA GLN A 196 -1.34 12.23 -25.94
C GLN A 196 -0.03 11.51 -25.58
N GLU A 197 0.90 12.22 -24.93
CA GLU A 197 2.14 11.63 -24.45
C GLU A 197 1.89 10.56 -23.36
N ASP A 198 0.99 10.81 -22.43
CA ASP A 198 0.64 9.84 -21.37
C ASP A 198 0.02 8.57 -21.99
N GLU A 199 -0.84 8.72 -23.01
CA GLU A 199 -1.41 7.60 -23.75
C GLU A 199 -0.36 6.82 -24.54
N GLU A 200 0.58 7.51 -25.21
CA GLU A 200 1.70 6.87 -25.91
C GLU A 200 2.56 6.06 -24.94
N LEU A 201 2.91 6.63 -23.78
CA LEU A 201 3.68 5.96 -22.75
C LEU A 201 2.94 4.75 -22.17
N TYR A 202 1.64 4.81 -22.06
CA TYR A 202 0.81 3.68 -21.60
C TYR A 202 0.72 2.58 -22.66
N ARG A 203 0.44 2.94 -23.91
CA ARG A 203 0.35 2.01 -25.04
C ARG A 203 1.65 1.23 -25.23
N SER A 204 2.80 1.91 -25.18
CA SER A 204 4.10 1.27 -25.31
C SER A 204 4.38 0.20 -24.24
N GLN A 205 3.71 0.26 -23.08
CA GLN A 205 3.80 -0.78 -22.05
C GLN A 205 2.92 -1.98 -22.34
N LEU A 206 1.74 -1.75 -22.95
CA LEU A 206 0.82 -2.83 -23.31
C LEU A 206 1.36 -3.66 -24.48
N GLU A 207 2.07 -3.00 -25.40
CA GLU A 207 2.66 -3.62 -26.60
C GLU A 207 3.96 -4.40 -26.29
N GLN A 208 4.45 -4.39 -25.05
CA GLN A 208 5.63 -5.16 -24.70
C GLN A 208 5.35 -6.67 -24.81
N PRO A 209 6.29 -7.44 -25.38
CA PRO A 209 6.14 -8.89 -25.46
C PRO A 209 6.02 -9.52 -24.07
N LEU A 210 5.42 -10.73 -24.03
CA LEU A 210 5.32 -11.50 -22.80
C LEU A 210 6.70 -11.69 -22.15
N PRO A 211 6.78 -11.64 -20.83
CA PRO A 211 8.04 -11.88 -20.11
C PRO A 211 8.61 -13.28 -20.46
N ALA A 212 9.91 -13.37 -20.64
CA ALA A 212 10.60 -14.61 -21.01
C ALA A 212 10.85 -15.55 -19.81
N SER A 213 10.80 -15.03 -18.59
CA SER A 213 11.10 -15.78 -17.37
C SER A 213 9.86 -15.89 -16.47
N ILE A 214 9.64 -17.10 -15.89
CA ILE A 214 8.54 -17.31 -14.93
C ILE A 214 8.61 -16.32 -13.76
N GLN A 215 9.81 -15.97 -13.28
CA GLN A 215 9.95 -15.02 -12.17
C GLN A 215 9.50 -13.60 -12.51
N GLU A 216 9.57 -13.20 -13.77
CA GLU A 216 9.13 -11.88 -14.20
C GLU A 216 7.61 -11.70 -14.08
N PHE A 217 6.85 -12.80 -14.10
CA PHE A 217 5.40 -12.80 -13.86
C PHE A 217 5.01 -12.58 -12.40
N LYS A 218 5.94 -12.73 -11.45
CA LYS A 218 5.63 -12.48 -10.03
C LYS A 218 5.32 -11.00 -9.83
N ASN A 219 4.10 -10.70 -9.35
CA ASN A 219 3.59 -9.33 -9.18
C ASN A 219 3.65 -8.49 -10.47
N HIS A 220 3.45 -9.15 -11.64
CA HIS A 220 3.32 -8.43 -12.90
C HIS A 220 1.97 -7.70 -12.95
N PRO A 221 1.92 -6.43 -13.47
CA PRO A 221 0.69 -5.64 -13.46
C PRO A 221 -0.35 -6.12 -14.48
N LEU A 222 0.08 -6.75 -15.58
CA LEU A 222 -0.80 -7.15 -16.68
C LEU A 222 -1.04 -8.67 -16.73
N TYR A 223 -0.11 -9.47 -16.22
CA TYR A 223 -0.13 -10.93 -16.40
C TYR A 223 -0.03 -11.67 -15.07
N ALA A 224 -0.65 -12.83 -15.01
CA ALA A 224 -0.61 -13.71 -13.84
C ALA A 224 -0.42 -15.18 -14.26
N LEU A 225 0.31 -15.93 -13.41
CA LEU A 225 0.41 -17.39 -13.49
C LEU A 225 -0.28 -18.01 -12.26
N LYS A 226 -0.92 -19.14 -12.42
CA LYS A 226 -1.58 -19.87 -11.31
C LYS A 226 -0.64 -20.11 -10.13
N ARG A 227 0.64 -20.43 -10.38
CA ARG A 227 1.65 -20.67 -9.34
C ARG A 227 2.00 -19.48 -8.49
N HIS A 228 1.78 -18.25 -8.99
CA HIS A 228 2.10 -17.00 -8.28
C HIS A 228 0.91 -16.42 -7.53
N LEU A 229 -0.24 -17.07 -7.60
CA LEU A 229 -1.41 -16.63 -6.86
C LEU A 229 -1.19 -16.77 -5.36
N LEU A 230 -1.60 -15.75 -4.63
CA LEU A 230 -1.59 -15.77 -3.18
C LEU A 230 -2.69 -16.70 -2.64
N LYS A 231 -2.60 -17.02 -1.36
CA LYS A 231 -3.57 -17.89 -0.66
C LYS A 231 -5.02 -17.44 -0.85
N PHE A 232 -5.24 -16.13 -0.85
CA PHE A 232 -6.55 -15.49 -0.97
C PHE A 232 -6.81 -14.92 -2.37
N GLU A 233 -6.10 -15.39 -3.39
CA GLU A 233 -6.34 -15.02 -4.78
C GLU A 233 -6.86 -16.22 -5.57
N ALA A 234 -7.68 -15.94 -6.57
CA ALA A 234 -8.16 -16.90 -7.56
C ALA A 234 -8.32 -16.24 -8.92
N ILE A 235 -8.25 -17.07 -9.97
CA ILE A 235 -8.58 -16.66 -11.34
C ILE A 235 -10.07 -16.93 -11.55
N TYR A 236 -10.79 -15.91 -11.99
CA TYR A 236 -12.19 -16.01 -12.37
C TYR A 236 -12.44 -15.22 -13.66
N PRO A 237 -13.28 -15.71 -14.56
CA PRO A 237 -14.00 -17.00 -14.53
C PRO A 237 -13.06 -18.20 -14.61
N PRO A 238 -13.53 -19.43 -14.26
CA PRO A 238 -12.71 -20.66 -14.29
C PRO A 238 -12.15 -20.97 -15.68
N ASP A 239 -12.86 -20.56 -16.72
CA ASP A 239 -12.56 -20.70 -18.16
C ASP A 239 -11.91 -19.43 -18.74
N ALA A 240 -11.30 -18.57 -17.90
CA ALA A 240 -10.66 -17.34 -18.34
C ALA A 240 -9.72 -17.59 -19.53
N PRO A 241 -9.76 -16.72 -20.56
CA PRO A 241 -8.94 -16.88 -21.75
C PRO A 241 -7.45 -16.80 -21.42
N THR A 242 -6.66 -17.68 -22.02
CA THR A 242 -5.22 -17.67 -21.89
C THR A 242 -4.60 -16.73 -22.92
N LEU A 243 -3.71 -15.83 -22.46
CA LEU A 243 -2.99 -14.89 -23.32
C LEU A 243 -1.77 -15.52 -24.01
N GLY A 244 -1.36 -16.69 -23.57
CA GLY A 244 -0.21 -17.43 -24.08
C GLY A 244 0.28 -18.47 -23.11
N PHE A 245 1.43 -19.06 -23.41
CA PHE A 245 2.05 -20.08 -22.58
C PHE A 245 3.51 -19.75 -22.31
N ILE A 246 3.97 -20.00 -21.08
CA ILE A 246 5.37 -19.96 -20.71
C ILE A 246 5.79 -21.27 -20.09
N LYS A 247 6.76 -21.96 -20.70
CA LYS A 247 7.25 -23.29 -20.25
C LYS A 247 6.09 -24.29 -19.95
N GLY A 248 5.05 -24.27 -20.78
CA GLY A 248 3.87 -25.13 -20.65
C GLY A 248 2.79 -24.63 -19.66
N GLU A 249 3.00 -23.50 -18.97
CA GLU A 249 2.00 -22.92 -18.08
C GLU A 249 1.21 -21.82 -18.77
N PRO A 250 -0.13 -21.82 -18.62
CA PRO A 250 -0.98 -20.79 -19.18
C PRO A 250 -0.80 -19.46 -18.46
N VAL A 251 -0.74 -18.38 -19.25
CA VAL A 251 -0.68 -17.00 -18.79
C VAL A 251 -2.07 -16.40 -18.87
N TYR A 252 -2.51 -15.78 -17.78
CA TYR A 252 -3.80 -15.11 -17.66
C TYR A 252 -3.63 -13.61 -17.53
N ALA A 253 -4.65 -12.86 -17.93
CA ALA A 253 -4.71 -11.42 -17.62
C ALA A 253 -4.78 -11.20 -16.11
N ARG A 254 -4.10 -10.16 -15.60
CA ARG A 254 -4.15 -9.83 -14.17
C ARG A 254 -5.55 -9.40 -13.72
N GLU A 255 -6.36 -8.89 -14.61
CA GLU A 255 -7.77 -8.53 -14.38
C GLU A 255 -8.64 -9.73 -13.99
N CYS A 256 -8.27 -10.94 -14.46
CA CYS A 256 -8.96 -12.17 -14.07
C CYS A 256 -8.57 -12.66 -12.67
N VAL A 257 -7.61 -12.02 -12.01
CA VAL A 257 -7.20 -12.39 -10.65
C VAL A 257 -7.94 -11.56 -9.63
N HIS A 258 -8.77 -12.23 -8.85
CA HIS A 258 -9.60 -11.60 -7.83
C HIS A 258 -9.16 -12.03 -6.44
N THR A 259 -9.29 -11.11 -5.48
CA THR A 259 -9.07 -11.40 -4.07
C THR A 259 -10.33 -12.02 -3.47
N LEU A 260 -10.14 -13.11 -2.74
CA LEU A 260 -11.19 -13.83 -2.05
C LEU A 260 -11.18 -13.45 -0.56
N HIS A 261 -12.36 -13.29 0.02
CA HIS A 261 -12.51 -12.95 1.43
C HIS A 261 -13.42 -13.96 2.16
N SER A 262 -13.26 -14.05 3.48
CA SER A 262 -14.19 -14.76 4.35
C SER A 262 -15.49 -13.95 4.51
N ARG A 263 -16.57 -14.61 4.98
CA ARG A 263 -17.86 -13.94 5.29
C ARG A 263 -17.66 -12.72 6.18
N ASP A 264 -16.82 -12.82 7.22
CA ASP A 264 -16.56 -11.72 8.15
C ASP A 264 -15.88 -10.51 7.50
N ILE A 265 -15.01 -10.74 6.50
CA ILE A 265 -14.33 -9.64 5.78
C ILE A 265 -15.31 -9.00 4.80
N TRP A 266 -16.12 -9.79 4.10
CA TRP A 266 -17.16 -9.26 3.21
C TRP A 266 -18.19 -8.43 3.99
N LEU A 267 -18.57 -8.88 5.19
CA LEU A 267 -19.47 -8.10 6.07
C LEU A 267 -18.88 -6.73 6.44
N LYS A 268 -17.55 -6.65 6.69
CA LYS A 268 -16.90 -5.35 6.93
C LYS A 268 -16.92 -4.43 5.72
N GLU A 269 -17.08 -4.99 4.53
CA GLU A 269 -17.27 -4.25 3.28
C GLU A 269 -18.73 -3.96 2.97
N ALA A 270 -19.63 -4.23 3.92
CA ALA A 270 -21.08 -4.18 3.76
C ALA A 270 -21.57 -5.06 2.59
N LYS A 271 -21.05 -6.30 2.55
CA LYS A 271 -21.46 -7.33 1.60
C LYS A 271 -21.75 -8.64 2.30
N THR A 272 -22.71 -9.38 1.79
CA THR A 272 -23.07 -10.73 2.25
C THR A 272 -22.87 -11.75 1.16
N VAL A 273 -22.50 -12.96 1.55
CA VAL A 273 -22.44 -14.10 0.62
C VAL A 273 -23.87 -14.55 0.34
N ARG A 274 -24.23 -14.67 -0.94
CA ARG A 274 -25.57 -15.13 -1.36
C ARG A 274 -25.96 -16.43 -0.68
N LEU A 275 -27.22 -16.58 -0.40
CA LEU A 275 -27.74 -17.78 0.25
C LEU A 275 -27.55 -19.00 -0.65
N GLY A 276 -27.03 -20.10 -0.08
CA GLY A 276 -26.76 -21.34 -0.83
C GLY A 276 -25.46 -21.41 -1.59
N GLU A 277 -24.67 -20.31 -1.68
CA GLU A 277 -23.36 -20.32 -2.33
C GLU A 277 -22.35 -21.18 -1.57
N LYS A 278 -21.65 -22.03 -2.31
CA LYS A 278 -20.55 -22.83 -1.76
C LYS A 278 -19.25 -22.03 -1.80
N PRO A 279 -18.34 -22.22 -0.82
CA PRO A 279 -17.06 -21.52 -0.81
C PRO A 279 -16.26 -21.83 -2.07
N TYR A 280 -15.75 -20.81 -2.74
CA TYR A 280 -14.92 -20.99 -3.92
C TYR A 280 -13.62 -21.74 -3.60
N LYS A 281 -13.07 -21.49 -2.41
CA LYS A 281 -11.84 -22.13 -1.93
C LYS A 281 -11.87 -22.27 -0.41
N ILE A 282 -11.38 -23.39 0.09
CA ILE A 282 -11.17 -23.62 1.52
C ILE A 282 -9.68 -23.55 1.81
N VAL A 283 -9.27 -22.72 2.75
CA VAL A 283 -7.88 -22.53 3.11
C VAL A 283 -7.69 -22.70 4.62
N LYS A 284 -6.49 -23.05 5.06
CA LYS A 284 -6.17 -23.10 6.49
C LYS A 284 -6.22 -21.69 7.09
N SER A 285 -6.94 -21.51 8.20
CA SER A 285 -6.92 -20.24 8.95
C SER A 285 -5.56 -20.03 9.62
N ARG A 286 -5.34 -18.86 10.21
CA ARG A 286 -4.23 -18.67 11.15
C ARG A 286 -4.56 -19.41 12.45
N PRO A 287 -3.61 -20.13 13.10
CA PRO A 287 -3.85 -20.76 14.37
C PRO A 287 -4.26 -19.70 15.39
N LYS A 288 -5.39 -19.94 16.07
CA LYS A 288 -5.87 -19.11 17.17
C LYS A 288 -5.23 -19.56 18.46
N TYR A 289 -4.89 -18.62 19.33
CA TYR A 289 -4.41 -18.94 20.68
C TYR A 289 -5.60 -18.94 21.63
N ASP A 290 -5.86 -20.08 22.25
CA ASP A 290 -6.84 -20.17 23.32
C ASP A 290 -6.21 -19.81 24.65
N LYS A 291 -6.77 -18.80 25.32
CA LYS A 291 -6.27 -18.31 26.60
C LYS A 291 -6.55 -19.27 27.78
N LEU A 292 -7.67 -19.97 27.71
CA LEU A 292 -8.10 -20.87 28.80
C LEU A 292 -7.22 -22.10 28.83
N SER A 293 -6.97 -22.72 27.69
CA SER A 293 -6.13 -23.89 27.57
C SER A 293 -4.63 -23.58 27.47
N GLY A 294 -4.24 -22.32 27.24
CA GLY A 294 -2.85 -21.92 27.03
C GLY A 294 -2.22 -22.50 25.74
N THR A 295 -3.03 -23.09 24.86
CA THR A 295 -2.56 -23.80 23.67
C THR A 295 -2.97 -23.10 22.39
N LYS A 296 -2.23 -23.37 21.31
CA LYS A 296 -2.66 -22.96 19.97
C LYS A 296 -3.70 -23.95 19.47
N LEU A 297 -4.88 -23.46 19.13
CA LEU A 297 -5.88 -24.26 18.44
C LEU A 297 -5.36 -24.65 17.05
N PRO A 298 -5.64 -25.89 16.59
CA PRO A 298 -5.23 -26.32 15.26
C PRO A 298 -5.83 -25.42 14.17
N ASP A 299 -5.19 -25.42 13.02
CA ASP A 299 -5.62 -24.67 11.85
C ASP A 299 -7.04 -25.09 11.44
N ALA A 300 -8.03 -24.26 11.71
CA ALA A 300 -9.40 -24.51 11.25
C ALA A 300 -9.54 -24.21 9.75
N PRO A 301 -10.39 -24.94 9.02
CA PRO A 301 -10.72 -24.60 7.65
C PRO A 301 -11.39 -23.21 7.60
N LEU A 302 -10.94 -22.36 6.69
CA LEU A 302 -11.51 -21.04 6.45
C LEU A 302 -12.12 -21.04 5.06
N GLU A 303 -13.41 -20.83 5.00
CA GLU A 303 -14.15 -20.66 3.75
C GLU A 303 -13.92 -19.25 3.20
N ILE A 304 -13.59 -19.16 1.90
CA ILE A 304 -13.40 -17.90 1.22
C ILE A 304 -14.21 -17.84 -0.07
N PHE A 305 -14.76 -16.66 -0.33
CA PHE A 305 -15.71 -16.37 -1.38
C PHE A 305 -15.20 -15.24 -2.27
N GLY A 306 -15.53 -15.34 -3.56
CA GLY A 306 -15.16 -14.31 -4.54
C GLY A 306 -16.18 -13.17 -4.62
N PRO A 307 -15.80 -12.03 -5.25
CA PRO A 307 -16.69 -10.89 -5.42
C PRO A 307 -17.95 -11.20 -6.24
N TRP A 308 -17.94 -12.27 -7.06
CA TRP A 308 -19.09 -12.73 -7.84
C TRP A 308 -20.09 -13.57 -7.04
N GLN A 309 -19.77 -13.95 -5.79
CA GLN A 309 -20.60 -14.75 -4.88
C GLN A 309 -21.26 -13.92 -3.80
N VAL A 310 -21.07 -12.60 -3.84
CA VAL A 310 -21.57 -11.69 -2.82
C VAL A 310 -22.58 -10.72 -3.39
N GLU A 311 -23.41 -10.20 -2.52
CA GLU A 311 -24.39 -9.15 -2.77
C GLU A 311 -24.25 -8.05 -1.71
N ASP A 312 -24.87 -6.90 -1.94
CA ASP A 312 -24.83 -5.81 -0.98
C ASP A 312 -25.62 -6.22 0.28
N TYR A 313 -25.10 -5.80 1.44
CA TYR A 313 -25.74 -6.07 2.73
C TYR A 313 -27.07 -5.32 2.82
N ASP A 314 -28.15 -6.06 3.04
CA ASP A 314 -29.46 -5.48 3.36
C ASP A 314 -29.63 -5.42 4.89
N PRO A 315 -29.64 -4.22 5.49
CA PRO A 315 -29.75 -4.09 6.94
C PRO A 315 -31.14 -4.51 7.41
N PRO A 316 -31.22 -5.24 8.54
CA PRO A 316 -32.52 -5.64 9.11
C PRO A 316 -33.31 -4.42 9.56
N GLN A 317 -34.61 -4.58 9.64
CA GLN A 317 -35.53 -3.53 10.10
C GLN A 317 -35.72 -3.62 11.63
N ALA A 318 -35.78 -2.47 12.28
CA ALA A 318 -36.18 -2.40 13.67
C ALA A 318 -37.68 -2.64 13.77
N GLU A 319 -38.13 -3.44 14.76
CA GLU A 319 -39.53 -3.79 15.00
C GLU A 319 -39.89 -3.53 16.45
N ASN A 320 -41.08 -2.97 16.68
CA ASN A 320 -41.62 -2.73 18.03
C ASN A 320 -40.70 -1.97 18.98
N GLY A 321 -39.94 -0.99 18.47
CA GLY A 321 -38.98 -0.22 19.28
C GLY A 321 -37.73 -0.98 19.69
N ILE A 322 -37.51 -2.17 19.13
CA ILE A 322 -36.32 -3.01 19.42
C ILE A 322 -35.32 -2.92 18.27
N VAL A 323 -34.07 -2.65 18.60
CA VAL A 323 -32.96 -2.58 17.64
C VAL A 323 -32.41 -4.01 17.37
N PRO A 324 -32.34 -4.43 16.09
CA PRO A 324 -31.75 -5.73 15.74
C PRO A 324 -30.29 -5.82 16.18
N ARG A 325 -29.88 -7.01 16.67
CA ARG A 325 -28.55 -7.24 17.26
C ARG A 325 -27.86 -8.43 16.62
N ASN A 326 -26.54 -8.35 16.56
CA ASN A 326 -25.72 -9.50 16.20
C ASN A 326 -25.60 -10.51 17.36
N ALA A 327 -24.92 -11.64 17.14
CA ALA A 327 -24.71 -12.70 18.14
C ALA A 327 -24.00 -12.22 19.44
N TYR A 328 -23.36 -11.06 19.41
CA TYR A 328 -22.68 -10.45 20.55
C TYR A 328 -23.49 -9.35 21.23
N GLY A 329 -24.74 -9.15 20.84
CA GLY A 329 -25.62 -8.14 21.39
C GLY A 329 -25.34 -6.70 20.95
N ASN A 330 -24.58 -6.51 19.86
CA ASN A 330 -24.23 -5.22 19.29
C ASN A 330 -24.81 -5.06 17.86
N VAL A 331 -24.72 -3.87 17.29
CA VAL A 331 -25.00 -3.60 15.88
C VAL A 331 -23.67 -3.47 15.14
N ASP A 332 -23.50 -4.22 14.05
CA ASP A 332 -22.36 -4.08 13.16
C ASP A 332 -22.57 -2.89 12.22
N LEU A 333 -21.80 -1.83 12.42
CA LEU A 333 -21.90 -0.57 11.66
C LEU A 333 -20.53 -0.20 11.06
N PHE A 334 -19.96 -1.12 10.27
CA PHE A 334 -18.66 -0.88 9.61
C PHE A 334 -18.76 0.17 8.50
N LYS A 335 -19.93 0.29 7.88
CA LYS A 335 -20.25 1.34 6.90
C LYS A 335 -21.61 1.96 7.23
N PRO A 336 -21.85 3.23 6.87
CA PRO A 336 -23.12 3.90 7.14
C PRO A 336 -24.36 3.18 6.58
N CYS A 337 -24.21 2.49 5.44
CA CYS A 337 -25.30 1.73 4.81
C CYS A 337 -25.73 0.48 5.59
N MET A 338 -25.00 0.09 6.63
CA MET A 338 -25.34 -1.07 7.47
C MET A 338 -26.26 -0.71 8.64
N LEU A 339 -26.63 0.56 8.79
CA LEU A 339 -27.53 1.00 9.84
C LEU A 339 -28.90 0.32 9.67
N PRO A 340 -29.46 -0.36 10.71
CA PRO A 340 -30.76 -0.99 10.62
C PRO A 340 -31.82 0.00 10.21
N LYS A 341 -32.75 -0.43 9.36
CA LYS A 341 -33.85 0.41 8.87
C LYS A 341 -34.74 0.85 10.04
N GLY A 342 -35.14 2.14 10.08
CA GLY A 342 -35.93 2.72 11.18
C GLY A 342 -35.12 3.01 12.45
N THR A 343 -33.77 3.10 12.34
CA THR A 343 -32.90 3.43 13.48
C THR A 343 -31.96 4.60 13.16
N VAL A 344 -31.46 5.23 14.21
CA VAL A 344 -30.48 6.32 14.14
C VAL A 344 -29.29 6.02 15.06
N CYS A 345 -28.08 6.32 14.60
CA CYS A 345 -26.88 6.22 15.42
C CYS A 345 -26.57 7.58 16.07
N LEU A 346 -26.55 7.63 17.40
CA LEU A 346 -26.27 8.82 18.19
C LEU A 346 -24.92 8.68 18.89
N GLN A 347 -24.11 9.76 18.85
CA GLN A 347 -22.82 9.82 19.49
C GLN A 347 -22.86 10.79 20.69
N LEU A 348 -23.75 10.52 21.65
CA LEU A 348 -23.91 11.35 22.82
C LEU A 348 -23.32 10.68 24.06
N PRO A 349 -22.54 11.39 24.89
CA PRO A 349 -22.03 10.85 26.14
C PRO A 349 -23.18 10.58 27.12
N GLY A 350 -23.15 9.41 27.77
CA GLY A 350 -24.15 9.05 28.76
C GLY A 350 -25.47 8.51 28.21
N LEU A 351 -25.67 8.44 26.89
CA LEU A 351 -26.89 8.03 26.24
C LEU A 351 -27.44 6.68 26.76
N LEU A 352 -26.57 5.69 26.91
CA LEU A 352 -26.94 4.37 27.43
C LEU A 352 -27.57 4.43 28.84
N ARG A 353 -27.11 5.36 29.68
CA ARG A 353 -27.65 5.54 31.05
C ARG A 353 -29.04 6.17 31.00
N ILE A 354 -29.25 7.13 30.11
CA ILE A 354 -30.54 7.80 29.91
C ILE A 354 -31.54 6.82 29.30
N ALA A 355 -31.15 6.10 28.24
CA ALA A 355 -31.99 5.10 27.60
C ALA A 355 -32.48 4.03 28.58
N ARG A 356 -31.62 3.54 29.50
CA ARG A 356 -32.01 2.61 30.55
C ARG A 356 -33.02 3.19 31.53
N LYS A 357 -32.92 4.48 31.89
CA LYS A 357 -33.90 5.13 32.77
C LYS A 357 -35.26 5.24 32.10
N LEU A 358 -35.28 5.49 30.81
CA LEU A 358 -36.49 5.65 30.01
C LEU A 358 -37.04 4.32 29.47
N GLN A 359 -36.37 3.20 29.77
CA GLN A 359 -36.68 1.86 29.24
C GLN A 359 -36.71 1.81 27.71
N ILE A 360 -35.92 2.64 27.05
CA ILE A 360 -35.75 2.65 25.61
C ILE A 360 -34.60 1.71 25.22
N ASP A 361 -34.81 0.91 24.18
CA ASP A 361 -33.79 0.00 23.68
C ASP A 361 -32.68 0.79 22.99
N CYS A 362 -31.42 0.51 23.43
CA CYS A 362 -30.25 1.23 23.00
C CYS A 362 -29.05 0.26 22.89
N VAL A 363 -28.47 0.17 21.71
CA VAL A 363 -27.47 -0.83 21.38
C VAL A 363 -26.18 -0.17 20.91
N ALA A 364 -25.03 -0.67 21.36
CA ALA A 364 -23.74 -0.15 20.93
C ALA A 364 -23.45 -0.50 19.46
N ALA A 365 -22.97 0.48 18.69
CA ALA A 365 -22.57 0.31 17.30
C ALA A 365 -21.08 -0.03 17.21
N VAL A 366 -20.73 -1.18 16.64
CA VAL A 366 -19.36 -1.58 16.34
C VAL A 366 -18.96 -1.06 14.98
N VAL A 367 -18.04 -0.09 14.93
CA VAL A 367 -17.56 0.53 13.69
C VAL A 367 -16.27 -0.06 13.17
N GLY A 368 -15.60 -0.90 13.97
CA GLY A 368 -14.34 -1.51 13.59
C GLY A 368 -13.72 -2.32 14.71
N PHE A 369 -12.48 -2.75 14.47
CA PHE A 369 -11.70 -3.47 15.46
C PHE A 369 -10.29 -2.88 15.52
N GLU A 370 -9.80 -2.65 16.72
CA GLU A 370 -8.43 -2.24 16.97
C GLU A 370 -7.63 -3.42 17.53
N PHE A 371 -6.38 -3.56 17.11
CA PHE A 371 -5.52 -4.61 17.59
C PHE A 371 -4.63 -4.09 18.74
N LYS A 372 -5.02 -4.42 19.98
CA LYS A 372 -4.29 -4.02 21.20
C LYS A 372 -3.75 -5.23 21.94
N LYS A 373 -2.46 -5.22 22.28
CA LYS A 373 -1.79 -6.25 23.12
C LYS A 373 -2.05 -7.69 22.65
N GLY A 374 -2.12 -7.91 21.33
CA GLY A 374 -2.36 -9.24 20.75
C GLY A 374 -3.84 -9.65 20.63
N PHE A 375 -4.79 -8.74 20.91
CA PHE A 375 -6.23 -8.98 20.83
C PHE A 375 -6.93 -7.99 19.92
N SER A 376 -7.95 -8.48 19.23
CA SER A 376 -8.89 -7.65 18.51
C SER A 376 -9.94 -7.13 19.50
N VAL A 377 -10.00 -5.82 19.66
CA VAL A 377 -10.94 -5.13 20.55
C VAL A 377 -11.93 -4.37 19.68
N PRO A 378 -13.25 -4.51 19.88
CA PRO A 378 -14.25 -3.76 19.13
C PRO A 378 -14.12 -2.27 19.43
N MET A 379 -14.26 -1.45 18.38
CA MET A 379 -14.38 0.00 18.47
C MET A 379 -15.83 0.39 18.33
N TYR A 380 -16.31 1.17 19.28
CA TYR A 380 -17.70 1.65 19.29
C TYR A 380 -17.76 3.06 18.73
N GLY A 381 -18.66 3.27 17.75
CA GLY A 381 -18.87 4.58 17.09
C GLY A 381 -20.09 5.35 17.59
N GLY A 382 -20.78 4.83 18.60
CA GLY A 382 -21.99 5.42 19.14
C GLY A 382 -22.99 4.37 19.58
N PHE A 383 -24.25 4.79 19.71
CA PHE A 383 -25.36 3.93 20.09
C PHE A 383 -26.47 4.04 19.05
N VAL A 384 -27.03 2.91 18.69
CA VAL A 384 -28.16 2.81 17.77
C VAL A 384 -29.44 2.71 18.58
N VAL A 385 -30.41 3.54 18.22
CA VAL A 385 -31.75 3.60 18.82
C VAL A 385 -32.79 3.69 17.71
N CYS A 386 -34.05 3.31 17.99
CA CYS A 386 -35.10 3.48 17.01
C CYS A 386 -35.38 4.97 16.79
N GLU A 387 -35.69 5.35 15.56
CA GLU A 387 -35.86 6.75 15.13
C GLU A 387 -36.97 7.46 15.94
N GLU A 388 -38.01 6.74 16.30
CA GLU A 388 -39.14 7.25 17.10
C GLU A 388 -38.73 7.80 18.47
N PHE A 389 -37.64 7.28 19.08
CA PHE A 389 -37.17 7.70 20.40
C PHE A 389 -36.03 8.74 20.35
N LYS A 390 -35.58 9.15 19.15
CA LYS A 390 -34.47 10.05 18.95
C LYS A 390 -34.62 11.36 19.72
N ASP A 391 -35.75 12.06 19.50
CA ASP A 391 -35.97 13.38 20.08
C ASP A 391 -36.17 13.30 21.59
N THR A 392 -36.84 12.26 22.09
CA THR A 392 -36.98 11.98 23.52
C THR A 392 -35.64 11.79 24.21
N LEU A 393 -34.72 11.09 23.56
CA LEU A 393 -33.38 10.84 24.12
C LEU A 393 -32.45 12.07 24.04
N ILE A 394 -32.67 12.95 23.07
CA ILE A 394 -31.90 14.21 22.96
C ILE A 394 -32.39 15.24 23.98
N ALA A 395 -33.68 15.24 24.29
CA ALA A 395 -34.26 16.16 25.25
C ALA A 395 -34.02 15.78 26.72
N ALA A 396 -33.66 14.53 27.03
CA ALA A 396 -33.43 14.00 28.37
C ALA A 396 -31.96 14.04 28.80
#